data_8d9d5528e682db973e1dd2556fcbed47
#
_entry.id   8d9d5528e682db973e1dd2556fcbed47
#
_cell.length_a   1.000
_cell.length_b   1.000
_cell.length_c   1.000
_cell.angle_alpha   90.00
_cell.angle_beta   90.00
_cell.angle_gamma   90.00
#
_symmetry.space_group_name_H-M   'P 1'
#
loop_
_entity.id
_entity.type
_entity.pdbx_description
1 polymer ?
#
loop_
_entity_poly.entity_id
_entity_poly.type
_entity_poly.pdbx_seq_one_letter_code
_entity_poly.pdbx_strand_id
1 'polypeptide(L)'
;MRKNHLTPKISKPFLLFVLFSLSTFQYASSQESASYKRFREGNVQYERYNEFNTEFTFTKLDGFEFEKGVERYYPSSVIDVGGTYYMWYSKPQPNTEVVGPNSANDSTRAFHWDLSEIWYATSSDGFKWEEQGRAVKRGAAGRYDHRSIFNPDILIAEGKYYLVYQAAASLSDARWGKAFKIAGDFVPNVLGMAVAESPNGPWLALDKPILTPGPEDAWDGEVVHEPTFFVKGGQYFLYYKSDARLPWKPNISKGDFNKAHADMPLATGVAIASNPEGPYVKSKYNPVLMGGHGSMVWPYRNGVCATLPEGPERNSILCAKDGINFYPVIQGLTVPKGGGAFRPGNFVDVDVTQGKGITWGVGHALSPYYHFVRFDTDLSLEKGDRVRNEYELIQNYMNSGDYEYDASLQLK
;
A
#
# COMPACT_ATOMS: atom_id res chain seq x y z
N MET A 1 -83.84 -2.72 58.21
CA MET A 1 -83.98 -2.44 56.79
C MET A 1 -83.11 -1.24 56.46
N ARG A 2 -81.85 -1.47 56.03
CA ARG A 2 -80.90 -0.42 55.60
C ARG A 2 -80.28 -0.91 54.30
N LYS A 3 -80.52 -0.20 53.18
CA LYS A 3 -79.89 -0.44 51.92
C LYS A 3 -78.47 0.16 51.92
N ASN A 4 -77.46 -0.62 51.70
CA ASN A 4 -76.13 -0.17 51.45
C ASN A 4 -75.95 0.00 49.93
N HIS A 5 -75.70 1.24 49.54
CA HIS A 5 -75.21 1.57 48.19
C HIS A 5 -73.69 1.33 48.09
N LEU A 6 -73.28 0.42 47.21
CA LEU A 6 -71.90 0.24 46.79
C LEU A 6 -71.66 1.03 45.49
N THR A 7 -70.86 2.04 45.57
CA THR A 7 -70.35 2.76 44.40
C THR A 7 -69.15 2.01 43.78
N PRO A 8 -69.09 1.82 42.50
CA PRO A 8 -67.92 1.17 41.85
C PRO A 8 -66.74 2.15 41.77
N LYS A 9 -65.57 1.74 42.25
CA LYS A 9 -64.30 2.43 42.02
C LYS A 9 -63.90 2.25 40.57
N ILE A 10 -63.79 3.36 39.85
CA ILE A 10 -63.19 3.42 38.51
C ILE A 10 -61.67 3.35 38.68
N SER A 11 -61.06 2.26 38.23
CA SER A 11 -59.62 2.13 38.14
C SER A 11 -59.14 2.90 36.90
N LYS A 12 -58.24 3.86 37.09
CA LYS A 12 -57.56 4.58 36.02
C LYS A 12 -56.67 3.62 35.25
N PRO A 13 -56.67 3.65 33.89
CA PRO A 13 -55.71 2.88 33.14
C PRO A 13 -54.31 3.51 33.27
N PHE A 14 -53.33 2.68 33.66
CA PHE A 14 -51.92 3.00 33.65
C PHE A 14 -51.47 3.06 32.20
N LEU A 15 -51.29 4.28 31.67
CA LEU A 15 -50.72 4.50 30.34
C LEU A 15 -49.23 4.23 30.42
N LEU A 16 -48.82 3.03 29.99
CA LEU A 16 -47.41 2.65 29.83
C LEU A 16 -46.87 3.38 28.58
N PHE A 17 -46.17 4.52 28.80
CA PHE A 17 -45.41 5.16 27.77
C PHE A 17 -44.17 4.29 27.46
N VAL A 18 -44.25 3.46 26.42
CA VAL A 18 -43.08 2.86 25.83
C VAL A 18 -42.37 3.96 25.06
N LEU A 19 -41.35 4.54 25.67
CA LEU A 19 -40.38 5.37 24.99
C LEU A 19 -39.58 4.47 24.01
N PHE A 20 -40.02 4.41 22.76
CA PHE A 20 -39.14 4.02 21.67
C PHE A 20 -38.06 5.08 21.57
N SER A 21 -36.90 4.81 22.16
CA SER A 21 -35.70 5.51 21.80
C SER A 21 -35.37 5.12 20.35
N LEU A 22 -35.78 5.96 19.43
CA LEU A 22 -35.19 6.02 18.11
C LEU A 22 -33.70 6.37 18.34
N SER A 23 -32.88 5.36 18.51
CA SER A 23 -31.46 5.50 18.27
C SER A 23 -31.34 5.81 16.77
N THR A 24 -31.36 7.09 16.44
CA THR A 24 -30.80 7.57 15.20
C THR A 24 -29.34 7.12 15.25
N PHE A 25 -29.04 6.04 14.55
CA PHE A 25 -27.68 5.78 14.10
C PHE A 25 -27.30 7.02 13.26
N GLN A 26 -26.81 8.06 13.91
CA GLN A 26 -25.97 9.00 13.23
C GLN A 26 -24.77 8.14 12.75
N TYR A 27 -24.81 7.77 11.49
CA TYR A 27 -23.59 7.48 10.77
C TYR A 27 -22.72 8.72 11.01
N ALA A 28 -21.80 8.61 11.95
CA ALA A 28 -20.72 9.56 12.04
C ALA A 28 -20.16 9.60 10.63
N SER A 29 -20.26 10.74 9.95
CA SER A 29 -19.65 10.94 8.66
C SER A 29 -18.18 10.62 8.90
N SER A 30 -17.75 9.44 8.45
CA SER A 30 -16.35 9.06 8.55
C SER A 30 -15.60 10.17 7.83
N GLN A 31 -14.63 10.75 8.52
CA GLN A 31 -13.78 11.72 7.87
C GLN A 31 -13.11 10.98 6.71
N GLU A 32 -13.38 11.44 5.49
CA GLU A 32 -12.92 10.80 4.26
C GLU A 32 -11.58 11.41 3.83
N SER A 33 -10.66 10.58 3.30
CA SER A 33 -9.48 11.09 2.63
C SER A 33 -9.85 11.78 1.31
N ALA A 34 -8.95 12.63 0.80
CA ALA A 34 -9.15 13.31 -0.48
C ALA A 34 -9.30 12.32 -1.65
N SER A 35 -8.56 11.22 -1.64
CA SER A 35 -8.62 10.16 -2.65
C SER A 35 -9.95 9.39 -2.58
N TYR A 36 -10.37 8.98 -1.38
CA TYR A 36 -11.65 8.30 -1.20
C TYR A 36 -12.83 9.17 -1.62
N LYS A 37 -12.79 10.46 -1.28
CA LYS A 37 -13.81 11.44 -1.70
C LYS A 37 -13.91 11.56 -3.22
N ARG A 38 -12.77 11.71 -3.94
CA ARG A 38 -12.77 11.76 -5.41
C ARG A 38 -13.39 10.50 -6.02
N PHE A 39 -13.01 9.33 -5.50
CA PHE A 39 -13.54 8.07 -5.98
C PHE A 39 -15.06 7.96 -5.75
N ARG A 40 -15.55 8.27 -4.56
CA ARG A 40 -16.97 8.24 -4.20
C ARG A 40 -17.80 9.19 -5.05
N GLU A 41 -17.25 10.36 -5.37
CA GLU A 41 -17.95 11.39 -6.17
C GLU A 41 -17.86 11.14 -7.68
N GLY A 42 -17.14 10.08 -8.11
CA GLY A 42 -16.91 9.80 -9.52
C GLY A 42 -15.97 10.79 -10.22
N ASN A 43 -15.22 11.56 -9.45
CA ASN A 43 -14.28 12.60 -9.93
C ASN A 43 -12.87 12.06 -10.17
N VAL A 44 -12.72 10.77 -10.43
CA VAL A 44 -11.45 10.20 -10.88
C VAL A 44 -11.28 10.55 -12.35
N GLN A 45 -10.52 11.59 -12.62
CA GLN A 45 -10.24 12.04 -13.98
C GLN A 45 -8.99 11.34 -14.50
N TYR A 46 -9.04 10.87 -15.75
CA TYR A 46 -7.93 10.27 -16.47
C TYR A 46 -7.30 11.29 -17.45
N GLU A 47 -7.14 12.52 -16.99
CA GLU A 47 -6.43 13.51 -17.79
C GLU A 47 -4.92 13.18 -17.78
N ARG A 48 -4.27 13.37 -18.94
CA ARG A 48 -2.81 13.28 -19.02
C ARG A 48 -2.22 14.52 -18.36
N TYR A 49 -1.90 14.39 -17.11
CA TYR A 49 -1.24 15.41 -16.33
C TYR A 49 0.11 14.88 -15.85
N ASN A 50 1.17 15.59 -16.14
CA ASN A 50 2.53 15.21 -15.75
C ASN A 50 3.31 16.44 -15.32
N GLU A 51 3.16 16.81 -14.05
CA GLU A 51 3.82 17.97 -13.45
C GLU A 51 5.34 17.92 -13.56
N PHE A 52 5.91 16.72 -13.55
CA PHE A 52 7.37 16.53 -13.63
C PHE A 52 7.89 16.35 -15.05
N ASN A 53 7.02 16.24 -16.04
CA ASN A 53 7.43 15.92 -17.42
C ASN A 53 8.44 14.75 -17.45
N THR A 54 8.11 13.66 -16.79
CA THR A 54 8.97 12.49 -16.61
C THR A 54 8.32 11.21 -17.11
N GLU A 55 9.13 10.18 -17.25
CA GLU A 55 8.73 8.81 -17.56
C GLU A 55 9.58 7.82 -16.77
N PHE A 56 9.21 6.55 -16.83
CA PHE A 56 10.03 5.46 -16.32
C PHE A 56 10.68 4.73 -17.50
N THR A 57 12.00 4.59 -17.43
CA THR A 57 12.75 3.75 -18.35
C THR A 57 13.23 2.49 -17.65
N PHE A 58 13.38 1.38 -18.39
CA PHE A 58 13.68 0.09 -17.80
C PHE A 58 14.95 -0.50 -18.40
N THR A 59 15.81 -1.02 -17.53
CA THR A 59 17.10 -1.65 -17.87
C THR A 59 17.21 -3.01 -17.19
N LYS A 60 17.83 -3.98 -17.87
CA LYS A 60 18.16 -5.28 -17.29
C LYS A 60 19.18 -5.10 -16.15
N LEU A 61 19.07 -5.98 -15.16
CA LEU A 61 20.03 -6.05 -14.06
C LEU A 61 20.94 -7.27 -14.25
N ASP A 62 22.22 -7.10 -13.99
CA ASP A 62 23.16 -8.21 -13.89
C ASP A 62 22.96 -8.94 -12.54
N GLY A 63 22.87 -10.25 -12.57
CA GLY A 63 22.65 -11.12 -11.40
C GLY A 63 21.19 -11.39 -11.06
N PHE A 64 20.27 -10.70 -11.74
CA PHE A 64 18.82 -10.87 -11.56
C PHE A 64 18.05 -11.07 -12.88
N GLU A 65 18.74 -11.57 -13.87
CA GLU A 65 18.13 -11.90 -15.16
C GLU A 65 17.08 -13.02 -15.02
N PHE A 66 16.28 -13.15 -16.04
CA PHE A 66 15.36 -14.28 -16.15
C PHE A 66 16.12 -15.62 -16.00
N GLU A 67 15.66 -16.44 -15.06
CA GLU A 67 16.17 -17.78 -14.80
C GLU A 67 14.98 -18.76 -14.69
N LYS A 68 14.99 -19.80 -15.54
CA LYS A 68 13.91 -20.79 -15.53
C LYS A 68 13.81 -21.51 -14.18
N GLY A 69 12.61 -21.50 -13.58
CA GLY A 69 12.33 -22.15 -12.30
C GLY A 69 12.73 -21.33 -11.07
N VAL A 70 13.28 -20.14 -11.25
CA VAL A 70 13.62 -19.21 -10.17
C VAL A 70 12.76 -17.96 -10.28
N GLU A 71 12.08 -17.62 -9.21
CA GLU A 71 11.23 -16.43 -9.14
C GLU A 71 11.75 -15.50 -8.06
N ARG A 72 11.83 -14.21 -8.40
CA ARG A 72 12.18 -13.11 -7.49
C ARG A 72 11.20 -11.99 -7.74
N TYR A 73 10.51 -11.53 -6.70
CA TYR A 73 9.49 -10.50 -6.87
C TYR A 73 9.30 -9.65 -5.64
N TYR A 74 8.63 -8.51 -5.80
CA TYR A 74 8.39 -7.50 -4.77
C TYR A 74 9.68 -7.12 -4.02
N PRO A 75 10.60 -6.41 -4.69
CA PRO A 75 11.76 -5.84 -4.02
C PRO A 75 11.32 -4.76 -3.03
N SER A 76 11.95 -4.72 -1.87
CA SER A 76 11.83 -3.64 -0.90
C SER A 76 12.36 -2.32 -1.46
N SER A 77 12.13 -1.23 -0.77
CA SER A 77 12.93 -0.01 -0.96
C SER A 77 14.42 -0.36 -0.95
N VAL A 78 15.18 0.28 -1.84
CA VAL A 78 16.65 0.17 -1.86
C VAL A 78 17.22 1.20 -0.90
N ILE A 79 18.12 0.76 -0.03
CA ILE A 79 18.83 1.63 0.91
C ILE A 79 20.34 1.62 0.64
N ASP A 80 21.01 2.70 1.00
CA ASP A 80 22.47 2.80 1.02
C ASP A 80 23.00 2.69 2.44
N VAL A 81 23.92 1.77 2.66
CA VAL A 81 24.62 1.62 3.93
C VAL A 81 26.13 1.62 3.65
N GLY A 82 26.76 2.75 3.89
CA GLY A 82 28.21 2.91 3.71
C GLY A 82 28.70 2.71 2.27
N GLY A 83 27.91 3.11 1.29
CA GLY A 83 28.23 2.99 -0.14
C GLY A 83 27.88 1.62 -0.74
N THR A 84 27.18 0.79 0.01
CA THR A 84 26.62 -0.48 -0.47
C THR A 84 25.11 -0.38 -0.49
N TYR A 85 24.51 -0.67 -1.63
CA TYR A 85 23.05 -0.78 -1.77
C TYR A 85 22.56 -2.12 -1.28
N TYR A 86 21.48 -2.12 -0.54
CA TYR A 86 20.79 -3.30 -0.03
C TYR A 86 19.34 -3.33 -0.51
N MET A 87 18.87 -4.53 -0.82
CA MET A 87 17.49 -4.78 -1.22
C MET A 87 17.06 -6.15 -0.72
N TRP A 88 15.85 -6.22 -0.15
CA TRP A 88 15.20 -7.48 0.27
C TRP A 88 14.07 -7.79 -0.68
N TYR A 89 13.75 -9.07 -0.88
CA TYR A 89 12.73 -9.49 -1.82
C TYR A 89 12.16 -10.86 -1.48
N SER A 90 11.03 -11.16 -2.07
CA SER A 90 10.37 -12.45 -1.94
C SER A 90 10.98 -13.45 -2.91
N LYS A 91 11.35 -14.62 -2.39
CA LYS A 91 11.85 -15.73 -3.20
C LYS A 91 11.25 -17.05 -2.70
N PRO A 92 10.40 -17.72 -3.47
CA PRO A 92 9.94 -19.06 -3.16
C PRO A 92 11.06 -20.06 -3.41
N GLN A 93 10.91 -21.25 -2.87
CA GLN A 93 11.84 -22.34 -3.12
C GLN A 93 11.93 -22.64 -4.63
N PRO A 94 13.12 -22.67 -5.22
CA PRO A 94 13.30 -22.93 -6.65
C PRO A 94 12.66 -24.25 -7.09
N ASN A 95 12.19 -24.27 -8.35
CA ASN A 95 11.56 -25.45 -8.98
C ASN A 95 10.32 -26.00 -8.26
N THR A 96 9.69 -25.24 -7.38
CA THR A 96 8.39 -25.55 -6.82
C THR A 96 7.29 -25.19 -7.81
N GLU A 97 6.41 -26.13 -8.11
CA GLU A 97 5.33 -25.91 -9.08
C GLU A 97 4.21 -25.04 -8.51
N VAL A 98 3.67 -24.15 -9.34
CA VAL A 98 2.44 -23.39 -9.06
C VAL A 98 1.28 -24.19 -9.64
N VAL A 99 0.52 -24.84 -8.78
CA VAL A 99 -0.60 -25.74 -9.18
C VAL A 99 -1.98 -25.12 -8.95
N GLY A 100 -2.03 -23.91 -8.44
CA GLY A 100 -3.25 -23.19 -8.11
C GLY A 100 -3.82 -23.55 -6.74
N PRO A 101 -4.74 -22.72 -6.20
CA PRO A 101 -5.20 -22.80 -4.81
C PRO A 101 -5.93 -24.09 -4.46
N ASN A 102 -6.59 -24.73 -5.42
CA ASN A 102 -7.35 -25.96 -5.18
C ASN A 102 -6.50 -27.23 -5.13
N SER A 103 -5.29 -27.18 -5.66
CA SER A 103 -4.39 -28.34 -5.79
C SER A 103 -3.12 -28.20 -4.95
N ALA A 104 -2.87 -27.02 -4.38
CA ALA A 104 -1.69 -26.76 -3.57
C ALA A 104 -1.69 -27.56 -2.26
N ASN A 105 -0.48 -27.90 -1.80
CA ASN A 105 -0.21 -28.60 -0.56
C ASN A 105 1.06 -28.02 0.10
N ASP A 106 1.64 -28.69 1.09
CA ASP A 106 2.81 -28.19 1.82
C ASP A 106 4.10 -28.10 0.99
N SER A 107 4.14 -28.72 -0.19
CA SER A 107 5.30 -28.73 -1.09
C SER A 107 5.04 -28.12 -2.46
N THR A 108 3.79 -27.76 -2.78
CA THR A 108 3.39 -27.11 -4.03
C THR A 108 2.70 -25.77 -3.75
N ARG A 109 2.84 -24.83 -4.66
CA ARG A 109 2.38 -23.45 -4.46
C ARG A 109 0.97 -23.21 -5.00
N ALA A 110 0.17 -22.47 -4.24
CA ALA A 110 -1.12 -21.97 -4.71
C ALA A 110 -0.93 -20.80 -5.72
N PHE A 111 0.05 -19.95 -5.47
CA PHE A 111 0.36 -18.73 -6.23
C PHE A 111 1.89 -18.57 -6.33
N HIS A 112 2.33 -17.64 -7.16
CA HIS A 112 3.76 -17.35 -7.32
C HIS A 112 4.46 -16.95 -6.01
N TRP A 113 3.77 -16.24 -5.12
CA TRP A 113 4.29 -15.79 -3.82
C TRP A 113 4.17 -16.83 -2.69
N ASP A 114 3.48 -17.93 -2.90
CA ASP A 114 3.28 -18.95 -1.87
C ASP A 114 4.59 -19.73 -1.59
N LEU A 115 4.78 -20.15 -0.35
CA LEU A 115 6.00 -20.78 0.17
C LEU A 115 7.26 -19.90 0.05
N SER A 116 7.10 -18.58 -0.02
CA SER A 116 8.21 -17.64 -0.09
C SER A 116 8.86 -17.39 1.26
N GLU A 117 10.13 -17.04 1.18
CA GLU A 117 10.94 -16.48 2.26
C GLU A 117 11.56 -15.15 1.81
N ILE A 118 12.07 -14.36 2.75
CA ILE A 118 12.73 -13.10 2.41
C ILE A 118 14.22 -13.35 2.20
N TRP A 119 14.68 -12.99 1.02
CA TRP A 119 16.08 -13.01 0.63
C TRP A 119 16.60 -11.59 0.49
N TYR A 120 17.92 -11.42 0.38
CA TYR A 120 18.51 -10.11 0.14
C TYR A 120 19.68 -10.18 -0.82
N ALA A 121 19.96 -9.03 -1.41
CA ALA A 121 21.09 -8.83 -2.29
C ALA A 121 21.74 -7.47 -2.04
N THR A 122 22.98 -7.35 -2.47
CA THR A 122 23.78 -6.13 -2.38
C THR A 122 24.32 -5.71 -3.74
N SER A 123 24.58 -4.42 -3.89
CA SER A 123 25.17 -3.84 -5.09
C SER A 123 26.04 -2.63 -4.72
N SER A 124 27.07 -2.35 -5.47
CA SER A 124 27.88 -1.13 -5.35
C SER A 124 27.47 -0.03 -6.35
N ASP A 125 26.66 -0.37 -7.37
CA ASP A 125 26.34 0.54 -8.48
C ASP A 125 24.83 0.61 -8.82
N GLY A 126 24.04 -0.29 -8.21
CA GLY A 126 22.60 -0.43 -8.47
C GLY A 126 22.25 -1.08 -9.82
N PHE A 127 23.26 -1.61 -10.54
CA PHE A 127 23.08 -2.34 -11.81
C PHE A 127 23.49 -3.81 -11.69
N LYS A 128 24.61 -4.08 -11.03
CA LYS A 128 25.07 -5.43 -10.76
C LYS A 128 24.76 -5.80 -9.32
N TRP A 129 23.98 -6.85 -9.13
CA TRP A 129 23.53 -7.32 -7.83
C TRP A 129 24.07 -8.70 -7.50
N GLU A 130 24.44 -8.89 -6.25
CA GLU A 130 24.91 -10.17 -5.72
C GLU A 130 23.90 -10.68 -4.66
N GLU A 131 23.29 -11.83 -4.93
CA GLU A 131 22.40 -12.50 -3.99
C GLU A 131 23.21 -13.01 -2.81
N GLN A 132 22.93 -12.52 -1.60
CA GLN A 132 23.67 -12.85 -0.39
C GLN A 132 23.08 -14.05 0.36
N GLY A 133 21.80 -14.30 0.17
CA GLY A 133 21.10 -15.40 0.81
C GLY A 133 19.79 -15.01 1.47
N ARG A 134 19.32 -15.89 2.34
CA ARG A 134 18.04 -15.74 3.04
C ARG A 134 18.21 -14.85 4.28
N ALA A 135 17.49 -13.73 4.32
CA ALA A 135 17.43 -12.83 5.47
C ALA A 135 16.47 -13.34 6.54
N VAL A 136 15.22 -13.61 6.17
CA VAL A 136 14.18 -14.11 7.11
C VAL A 136 13.58 -15.40 6.56
N LYS A 137 13.54 -16.43 7.38
CA LYS A 137 12.88 -17.70 7.07
C LYS A 137 11.43 -17.69 7.59
N ARG A 138 10.60 -18.54 7.01
CA ARG A 138 9.25 -18.81 7.51
C ARG A 138 9.30 -19.28 8.97
N GLY A 139 8.28 -18.91 9.74
CA GLY A 139 8.14 -19.31 11.14
C GLY A 139 7.88 -20.80 11.34
N ALA A 140 8.04 -21.25 12.58
CA ALA A 140 7.69 -22.61 12.96
C ALA A 140 6.18 -22.87 12.82
N ALA A 141 5.79 -24.15 12.81
CA ALA A 141 4.38 -24.56 12.77
C ALA A 141 3.57 -23.89 13.89
N GLY A 142 2.40 -23.36 13.53
CA GLY A 142 1.51 -22.64 14.44
C GLY A 142 1.79 -21.13 14.58
N ARG A 143 2.87 -20.61 14.00
CA ARG A 143 3.10 -19.17 13.93
C ARG A 143 2.33 -18.54 12.77
N TYR A 144 2.05 -17.23 12.89
CA TYR A 144 1.34 -16.44 11.87
C TYR A 144 2.08 -16.34 10.53
N ASP A 145 3.38 -16.61 10.53
CA ASP A 145 4.32 -16.51 9.41
C ASP A 145 4.83 -17.90 8.94
N HIS A 146 4.09 -18.97 9.25
CA HIS A 146 4.53 -20.35 8.98
C HIS A 146 4.48 -20.72 7.50
N ARG A 147 3.43 -20.36 6.79
CA ARG A 147 3.23 -20.80 5.39
C ARG A 147 4.06 -19.99 4.40
N SER A 148 4.02 -18.67 4.50
CA SER A 148 4.69 -17.77 3.57
C SER A 148 5.02 -16.45 4.24
N ILE A 149 6.16 -15.87 3.89
CA ILE A 149 6.52 -14.48 4.16
C ILE A 149 6.98 -13.85 2.85
N PHE A 150 6.42 -12.69 2.52
CA PHE A 150 6.60 -12.07 1.20
C PHE A 150 6.30 -10.57 1.21
N ASN A 151 6.53 -9.88 0.08
CA ASN A 151 6.33 -8.45 -0.10
C ASN A 151 6.99 -7.63 1.02
N PRO A 152 8.32 -7.72 1.16
CA PRO A 152 9.03 -6.98 2.20
C PRO A 152 9.14 -5.50 1.90
N ASP A 153 9.21 -4.66 2.94
CA ASP A 153 9.83 -3.35 2.89
C ASP A 153 10.73 -3.15 4.10
N ILE A 154 11.68 -2.23 4.00
CA ILE A 154 12.69 -1.95 5.02
C ILE A 154 12.43 -0.58 5.65
N LEU A 155 12.73 -0.44 6.93
CA LEU A 155 12.81 0.82 7.65
C LEU A 155 14.14 0.88 8.40
N ILE A 156 14.84 2.00 8.38
CA ILE A 156 15.97 2.28 9.25
C ILE A 156 15.52 3.31 10.29
N ALA A 157 15.59 2.96 11.55
CA ALA A 157 15.23 3.84 12.63
C ALA A 157 16.01 3.47 13.90
N GLU A 158 16.34 4.45 14.74
CA GLU A 158 16.96 4.24 16.05
C GLU A 158 18.22 3.36 16.03
N GLY A 159 18.99 3.44 14.92
CA GLY A 159 20.21 2.65 14.72
C GLY A 159 19.99 1.18 14.39
N LYS A 160 18.75 0.77 14.12
CA LYS A 160 18.35 -0.60 13.76
C LYS A 160 17.67 -0.68 12.40
N TYR A 161 17.48 -1.89 11.94
CA TYR A 161 16.83 -2.25 10.69
C TYR A 161 15.54 -3.02 11.00
N TYR A 162 14.43 -2.59 10.42
CA TYR A 162 13.11 -3.18 10.63
C TYR A 162 12.56 -3.64 9.27
N LEU A 163 12.49 -4.93 9.07
CA LEU A 163 11.99 -5.55 7.85
C LEU A 163 10.53 -5.96 8.07
N VAL A 164 9.62 -5.19 7.51
CA VAL A 164 8.19 -5.55 7.51
C VAL A 164 7.90 -6.46 6.33
N TYR A 165 6.97 -7.39 6.49
CA TYR A 165 6.58 -8.32 5.44
C TYR A 165 5.13 -8.77 5.61
N GLN A 166 4.53 -9.17 4.52
CA GLN A 166 3.25 -9.87 4.52
C GLN A 166 3.47 -11.33 4.93
N ALA A 167 2.56 -11.89 5.72
CA ALA A 167 2.66 -13.23 6.25
C ALA A 167 1.35 -14.01 6.13
N ALA A 168 1.46 -15.30 5.88
CA ALA A 168 0.39 -16.28 5.88
C ALA A 168 0.73 -17.44 6.80
N ALA A 169 -0.21 -17.85 7.67
CA ALA A 169 0.00 -18.94 8.63
C ALA A 169 -0.25 -20.32 8.00
N SER A 170 -1.16 -20.41 7.05
CA SER A 170 -1.59 -21.68 6.49
C SER A 170 -1.92 -21.58 5.00
N LEU A 171 -2.21 -22.73 4.37
CA LEU A 171 -2.66 -22.78 2.99
C LEU A 171 -4.02 -22.09 2.80
N SER A 172 -4.89 -22.09 3.80
CA SER A 172 -6.16 -21.37 3.76
C SER A 172 -5.96 -19.85 3.74
N ASP A 173 -4.93 -19.36 4.40
CA ASP A 173 -4.57 -17.94 4.41
C ASP A 173 -3.89 -17.51 3.11
N ALA A 174 -3.16 -18.44 2.50
CA ALA A 174 -2.57 -18.25 1.19
C ALA A 174 -3.60 -18.20 0.07
N ARG A 175 -4.85 -18.55 0.34
CA ARG A 175 -5.96 -18.51 -0.62
C ARG A 175 -6.73 -17.24 -0.46
N TRP A 176 -6.85 -16.50 -1.52
CA TRP A 176 -7.52 -15.24 -1.56
C TRP A 176 -9.01 -15.33 -1.21
N GLY A 177 -9.41 -14.66 -0.13
CA GLY A 177 -10.76 -14.27 0.17
C GLY A 177 -11.79 -15.40 0.37
N LYS A 178 -13.00 -15.02 0.74
CA LYS A 178 -14.17 -15.91 0.93
C LYS A 178 -14.58 -16.70 -0.33
N ALA A 179 -14.12 -16.28 -1.52
CA ALA A 179 -14.40 -16.98 -2.77
C ALA A 179 -13.76 -18.37 -2.83
N PHE A 180 -12.74 -18.62 -2.02
CA PHE A 180 -12.02 -19.90 -1.96
C PHE A 180 -12.21 -20.56 -0.58
N LYS A 181 -13.45 -20.72 -0.12
CA LYS A 181 -13.74 -21.48 1.08
C LYS A 181 -13.32 -22.94 0.89
N ILE A 182 -12.14 -23.28 1.39
CA ILE A 182 -11.76 -24.64 1.66
C ILE A 182 -11.98 -24.87 3.15
N ALA A 183 -12.47 -26.04 3.51
CA ALA A 183 -12.85 -26.45 4.86
C ALA A 183 -11.81 -25.97 5.90
N GLY A 184 -12.20 -25.03 6.74
CA GLY A 184 -11.40 -24.44 7.81
C GLY A 184 -11.77 -22.99 8.05
N ASP A 185 -11.48 -22.48 9.21
CA ASP A 185 -11.64 -21.05 9.53
C ASP A 185 -10.70 -20.22 8.66
N PHE A 186 -11.23 -19.15 8.06
CA PHE A 186 -10.42 -18.19 7.30
C PHE A 186 -9.54 -17.41 8.28
N VAL A 187 -8.22 -17.53 8.12
CA VAL A 187 -7.25 -16.66 8.79
C VAL A 187 -6.66 -15.72 7.75
N PRO A 188 -6.88 -14.42 7.86
CA PRO A 188 -6.43 -13.44 6.87
C PRO A 188 -4.90 -13.27 6.91
N ASN A 189 -4.31 -12.88 5.77
CA ASN A 189 -2.93 -12.43 5.76
C ASN A 189 -2.74 -11.22 6.67
N VAL A 190 -1.60 -11.18 7.34
CA VAL A 190 -1.22 -10.16 8.32
C VAL A 190 0.14 -9.54 7.96
N LEU A 191 0.53 -8.45 8.63
CA LEU A 191 1.88 -7.92 8.51
C LEU A 191 2.72 -8.33 9.71
N GLY A 192 3.85 -8.96 9.43
CA GLY A 192 4.89 -9.31 10.40
C GLY A 192 6.08 -8.37 10.29
N MET A 193 7.01 -8.49 11.24
CA MET A 193 8.23 -7.72 11.26
C MET A 193 9.39 -8.55 11.80
N ALA A 194 10.58 -8.32 11.24
CA ALA A 194 11.84 -8.80 11.81
C ALA A 194 12.78 -7.62 12.05
N VAL A 195 13.58 -7.68 13.10
CA VAL A 195 14.49 -6.62 13.54
C VAL A 195 15.94 -7.12 13.53
N ALA A 196 16.86 -6.26 13.15
CA ALA A 196 18.30 -6.53 13.17
C ALA A 196 19.13 -5.30 13.52
N GLU A 197 20.30 -5.51 14.08
CA GLU A 197 21.30 -4.45 14.37
C GLU A 197 22.18 -4.15 13.12
N SER A 198 22.10 -4.99 12.09
CA SER A 198 22.87 -4.88 10.85
C SER A 198 21.97 -5.23 9.65
N PRO A 199 22.19 -4.63 8.46
CA PRO A 199 21.44 -4.99 7.27
C PRO A 199 21.63 -6.45 6.85
N ASN A 200 22.74 -7.06 7.26
CA ASN A 200 23.04 -8.48 7.03
C ASN A 200 22.38 -9.42 8.06
N GLY A 201 21.69 -8.87 9.08
CA GLY A 201 21.16 -9.64 10.21
C GLY A 201 22.19 -9.87 11.34
N PRO A 202 21.97 -10.84 12.24
CA PRO A 202 20.83 -11.77 12.19
C PRO A 202 19.50 -11.09 12.40
N TRP A 203 18.50 -11.54 11.67
CA TRP A 203 17.11 -11.03 11.75
C TRP A 203 16.30 -11.82 12.76
N LEU A 204 15.64 -11.12 13.67
CA LEU A 204 14.76 -11.69 14.69
C LEU A 204 13.31 -11.31 14.38
N ALA A 205 12.52 -12.29 13.94
CA ALA A 205 11.10 -12.10 13.67
C ALA A 205 10.32 -11.94 14.97
N LEU A 206 9.44 -10.93 15.04
CA LEU A 206 8.56 -10.70 16.16
C LEU A 206 7.56 -11.85 16.32
N ASP A 207 7.17 -12.16 17.57
CA ASP A 207 6.28 -13.27 17.87
C ASP A 207 4.82 -13.02 17.47
N LYS A 208 4.44 -11.76 17.28
CA LYS A 208 3.08 -11.34 16.90
C LYS A 208 3.12 -10.46 15.67
N PRO A 209 2.07 -10.51 14.83
CA PRO A 209 1.95 -9.55 13.74
C PRO A 209 1.85 -8.11 14.27
N ILE A 210 2.39 -7.16 13.52
CA ILE A 210 2.33 -5.73 13.84
C ILE A 210 1.05 -5.06 13.33
N LEU A 211 0.39 -5.67 12.35
CA LEU A 211 -0.88 -5.20 11.81
C LEU A 211 -1.72 -6.39 11.32
N THR A 212 -3.01 -6.37 11.67
CA THR A 212 -4.00 -7.36 11.25
C THR A 212 -5.14 -6.66 10.51
N PRO A 213 -5.94 -7.38 9.70
CA PRO A 213 -7.17 -6.84 9.13
C PRO A 213 -8.10 -6.24 10.17
N GLY A 214 -9.01 -5.41 9.74
CA GLY A 214 -10.10 -4.92 10.55
C GLY A 214 -11.16 -5.99 10.82
N PRO A 215 -12.25 -5.63 11.53
CA PRO A 215 -13.45 -6.47 11.59
C PRO A 215 -13.94 -6.87 10.20
N GLU A 216 -14.69 -7.97 10.11
CA GLU A 216 -15.13 -8.53 8.82
C GLU A 216 -15.90 -7.53 7.94
N ASP A 217 -16.62 -6.59 8.53
CA ASP A 217 -17.38 -5.54 7.87
C ASP A 217 -16.57 -4.25 7.61
N ALA A 218 -15.34 -4.18 8.08
CA ALA A 218 -14.45 -3.06 7.80
C ALA A 218 -13.99 -3.06 6.33
N TRP A 219 -13.60 -1.88 5.84
CA TRP A 219 -13.07 -1.73 4.49
C TRP A 219 -11.86 -2.65 4.22
N ASP A 220 -11.05 -2.92 5.25
CA ASP A 220 -9.84 -3.75 5.22
C ASP A 220 -10.01 -5.07 5.99
N GLY A 221 -11.24 -5.57 6.10
CA GLY A 221 -11.55 -6.80 6.83
C GLY A 221 -11.10 -8.09 6.15
N GLU A 222 -10.71 -8.04 4.86
CA GLU A 222 -10.28 -9.21 4.12
C GLU A 222 -8.81 -9.57 4.38
N VAL A 223 -7.91 -8.62 4.13
CA VAL A 223 -6.46 -8.84 4.17
C VAL A 223 -5.73 -7.52 4.43
N VAL A 224 -4.50 -7.60 4.94
CA VAL A 224 -3.53 -6.51 4.93
C VAL A 224 -2.26 -6.99 4.27
N HIS A 225 -1.80 -6.29 3.23
CA HIS A 225 -0.63 -6.68 2.45
C HIS A 225 0.14 -5.51 1.86
N GLU A 226 1.31 -5.82 1.26
CA GLU A 226 2.18 -4.88 0.55
C GLU A 226 2.53 -3.65 1.41
N PRO A 227 3.20 -3.87 2.56
CA PRO A 227 3.57 -2.80 3.45
C PRO A 227 4.65 -1.91 2.84
N THR A 228 4.60 -0.60 3.14
CA THR A 228 5.69 0.33 2.84
C THR A 228 5.71 1.48 3.85
N PHE A 229 6.91 2.02 4.11
CA PHE A 229 7.11 3.00 5.17
C PHE A 229 7.34 4.44 4.69
N PHE A 230 6.95 5.36 5.56
CA PHE A 230 7.27 6.78 5.49
C PHE A 230 7.44 7.33 6.91
N VAL A 231 8.32 8.30 7.11
CA VAL A 231 8.60 8.89 8.44
C VAL A 231 8.37 10.40 8.39
N LYS A 232 7.56 10.90 9.33
CA LYS A 232 7.23 12.31 9.45
C LYS A 232 6.83 12.68 10.89
N GLY A 233 7.42 13.78 11.41
CA GLY A 233 7.08 14.31 12.73
C GLY A 233 7.35 13.32 13.86
N GLY A 234 8.40 12.53 13.77
CA GLY A 234 8.74 11.48 14.73
C GLY A 234 7.77 10.30 14.72
N GLN A 235 6.92 10.19 13.70
CA GLN A 235 5.97 9.10 13.54
C GLN A 235 6.29 8.22 12.34
N TYR A 236 5.99 6.95 12.46
CA TYR A 236 6.18 5.91 11.45
C TYR A 236 4.83 5.62 10.79
N PHE A 237 4.71 5.94 9.51
CA PHE A 237 3.54 5.69 8.68
C PHE A 237 3.76 4.38 7.94
N LEU A 238 2.95 3.40 8.23
CA LEU A 238 2.92 2.10 7.56
C LEU A 238 1.73 2.07 6.61
N TYR A 239 1.98 2.23 5.31
CA TYR A 239 0.96 2.04 4.30
C TYR A 239 0.77 0.56 4.04
N TYR A 240 -0.46 0.16 3.79
CA TYR A 240 -0.82 -1.22 3.48
C TYR A 240 -1.99 -1.28 2.52
N LYS A 241 -1.98 -2.25 1.63
CA LYS A 241 -3.06 -2.50 0.69
C LYS A 241 -4.11 -3.42 1.30
N SER A 242 -5.38 -3.26 0.89
CA SER A 242 -6.44 -4.25 1.07
C SER A 242 -7.30 -4.36 -0.18
N ASP A 243 -8.02 -5.46 -0.30
CA ASP A 243 -9.14 -5.59 -1.23
C ASP A 243 -10.36 -4.97 -0.55
N ALA A 244 -10.66 -3.73 -0.89
CA ALA A 244 -11.54 -2.90 -0.10
C ALA A 244 -13.01 -3.32 -0.19
N ARG A 245 -13.65 -3.54 0.95
CA ARG A 245 -15.11 -3.61 1.07
C ARG A 245 -15.65 -2.22 1.31
N LEU A 246 -16.20 -1.61 0.28
CA LEU A 246 -16.80 -0.31 0.40
C LEU A 246 -18.33 -0.45 0.60
N PRO A 247 -18.93 0.44 1.41
CA PRO A 247 -20.37 0.38 1.70
C PRO A 247 -21.26 0.68 0.49
N TRP A 248 -20.67 1.07 -0.63
CA TRP A 248 -21.36 1.43 -1.87
C TRP A 248 -20.55 0.99 -3.09
N LYS A 249 -21.24 0.62 -4.16
CA LYS A 249 -20.60 0.30 -5.44
C LYS A 249 -20.36 1.59 -6.22
N PRO A 250 -19.13 1.85 -6.69
CA PRO A 250 -18.90 3.03 -7.51
C PRO A 250 -19.66 2.94 -8.83
N ASN A 251 -20.21 4.05 -9.27
CA ASN A 251 -20.81 4.17 -10.59
C ASN A 251 -19.69 4.30 -11.64
N ILE A 252 -19.01 3.18 -11.91
CA ILE A 252 -17.93 3.11 -12.87
C ILE A 252 -18.53 2.67 -14.20
N SER A 253 -18.27 3.42 -15.26
CA SER A 253 -18.68 3.06 -16.61
C SER A 253 -18.12 1.70 -17.00
N LYS A 254 -18.95 0.85 -17.60
CA LYS A 254 -18.68 -0.57 -17.88
C LYS A 254 -17.45 -0.88 -18.75
N GLY A 255 -16.69 0.11 -19.18
CA GLY A 255 -15.56 -0.03 -20.12
C GLY A 255 -14.18 -0.17 -19.52
N ASP A 256 -13.95 0.26 -18.25
CA ASP A 256 -12.59 0.53 -17.78
C ASP A 256 -12.07 -0.40 -16.68
N PHE A 257 -12.86 -1.37 -16.22
CA PHE A 257 -12.45 -2.24 -15.12
C PHE A 257 -12.57 -3.71 -15.44
N ASN A 258 -11.55 -4.46 -15.07
CA ASN A 258 -11.63 -5.89 -14.93
C ASN A 258 -12.75 -6.20 -13.92
N LYS A 259 -13.77 -6.93 -14.36
CA LYS A 259 -15.01 -7.18 -13.62
C LYS A 259 -14.81 -7.72 -12.20
N ALA A 260 -13.65 -8.37 -11.96
CA ALA A 260 -13.25 -8.90 -10.66
C ALA A 260 -12.94 -7.81 -9.61
N HIS A 261 -12.53 -6.61 -10.03
CA HIS A 261 -12.19 -5.51 -9.13
C HIS A 261 -13.32 -4.47 -8.98
N ALA A 262 -14.41 -4.61 -9.74
CA ALA A 262 -15.54 -3.68 -9.67
C ALA A 262 -16.34 -3.81 -8.36
N ASP A 263 -16.33 -4.99 -7.76
CA ASP A 263 -17.08 -5.28 -6.53
C ASP A 263 -16.24 -5.07 -5.26
N MET A 264 -14.90 -5.16 -5.38
CA MET A 264 -13.95 -4.90 -4.30
C MET A 264 -12.72 -4.16 -4.86
N PRO A 265 -12.78 -2.83 -4.99
CA PRO A 265 -11.66 -2.07 -5.52
C PRO A 265 -10.46 -2.15 -4.59
N LEU A 266 -9.26 -2.21 -5.20
CA LEU A 266 -8.02 -2.10 -4.45
C LEU A 266 -7.94 -0.74 -3.77
N ALA A 267 -7.55 -0.72 -2.52
CA ALA A 267 -7.33 0.52 -1.78
C ALA A 267 -6.14 0.37 -0.81
N THR A 268 -5.50 1.49 -0.52
CA THR A 268 -4.38 1.56 0.41
C THR A 268 -4.78 2.37 1.64
N GLY A 269 -4.54 1.82 2.80
CA GLY A 269 -4.68 2.50 4.09
C GLY A 269 -3.33 2.86 4.69
N VAL A 270 -3.36 3.55 5.81
CA VAL A 270 -2.20 3.88 6.62
C VAL A 270 -2.47 3.57 8.09
N ALA A 271 -1.50 2.97 8.76
CA ALA A 271 -1.44 2.83 10.19
C ALA A 271 -0.21 3.58 10.73
N ILE A 272 -0.32 4.23 11.87
CA ILE A 272 0.67 5.17 12.37
C ILE A 272 1.10 4.74 13.77
N ALA A 273 2.40 4.80 14.03
CA ALA A 273 3.00 4.51 15.33
C ALA A 273 4.04 5.55 15.73
N SER A 274 4.30 5.68 17.02
CA SER A 274 5.39 6.48 17.58
C SER A 274 6.68 5.68 17.77
N ASN A 275 6.63 4.36 17.62
CA ASN A 275 7.79 3.47 17.71
C ASN A 275 7.87 2.61 16.43
N PRO A 276 9.08 2.24 15.97
CA PRO A 276 9.26 1.44 14.77
C PRO A 276 8.53 0.07 14.80
N GLU A 277 8.46 -0.56 15.97
CA GLU A 277 7.78 -1.84 16.19
C GLU A 277 6.26 -1.70 16.46
N GLY A 278 5.76 -0.46 16.55
CA GLY A 278 4.37 -0.17 16.87
C GLY A 278 4.11 0.15 18.34
N PRO A 279 2.86 0.01 18.84
CA PRO A 279 1.69 -0.49 18.11
C PRO A 279 1.25 0.46 16.99
N TYR A 280 0.93 -0.10 15.83
CA TYR A 280 0.41 0.65 14.69
C TYR A 280 -1.10 0.83 14.81
N VAL A 281 -1.56 2.08 14.80
CA VAL A 281 -2.98 2.43 14.88
C VAL A 281 -3.47 2.84 13.50
N LYS A 282 -4.47 2.15 12.97
CA LYS A 282 -5.09 2.46 11.69
C LYS A 282 -5.71 3.86 11.69
N SER A 283 -5.44 4.63 10.65
CA SER A 283 -6.02 5.96 10.50
C SER A 283 -7.53 5.89 10.33
N LYS A 284 -8.25 6.79 11.00
CA LYS A 284 -9.71 6.95 10.85
C LYS A 284 -10.11 7.48 9.45
N TYR A 285 -9.13 7.96 8.67
CA TYR A 285 -9.33 8.48 7.32
C TYR A 285 -9.16 7.40 6.24
N ASN A 286 -8.84 6.16 6.64
CA ASN A 286 -8.68 5.07 5.69
C ASN A 286 -9.97 4.76 4.90
N PRO A 287 -9.84 4.36 3.62
CA PRO A 287 -8.61 4.27 2.85
C PRO A 287 -8.08 5.65 2.44
N VAL A 288 -6.74 5.78 2.30
CA VAL A 288 -6.06 7.04 1.95
C VAL A 288 -5.71 7.15 0.46
N LEU A 289 -5.67 6.02 -0.26
CA LEU A 289 -5.46 5.93 -1.70
C LEU A 289 -6.46 4.92 -2.30
N MET A 290 -7.02 5.26 -3.46
CA MET A 290 -7.92 4.36 -4.20
C MET A 290 -7.16 3.63 -5.30
N GLY A 291 -6.32 2.71 -4.88
CA GLY A 291 -5.46 1.89 -5.70
C GLY A 291 -4.41 1.19 -4.84
N GLY A 292 -3.53 0.46 -5.49
CA GLY A 292 -2.49 -0.31 -4.83
C GLY A 292 -1.88 -1.35 -5.76
N HIS A 293 -1.53 -2.50 -5.22
CA HIS A 293 -0.93 -3.66 -5.87
C HIS A 293 0.41 -3.36 -6.52
N GLY A 294 1.45 -3.34 -5.69
CA GLY A 294 2.81 -3.03 -6.09
C GLY A 294 3.12 -1.54 -6.12
N SER A 295 2.43 -0.77 -5.29
CA SER A 295 2.70 0.65 -5.11
C SER A 295 4.05 0.89 -4.44
N MET A 296 4.74 1.93 -4.88
CA MET A 296 5.91 2.48 -4.20
C MET A 296 5.49 3.73 -3.44
N VAL A 297 6.12 3.96 -2.30
CA VAL A 297 5.96 5.18 -1.50
C VAL A 297 7.33 5.77 -1.24
N TRP A 298 7.49 7.08 -1.36
CA TRP A 298 8.78 7.74 -1.11
C TRP A 298 8.62 9.14 -0.54
N PRO A 299 9.60 9.61 0.26
CA PRO A 299 9.63 10.99 0.77
C PRO A 299 9.81 12.00 -0.36
N TYR A 300 8.99 13.05 -0.36
CA TYR A 300 9.12 14.16 -1.29
C TYR A 300 8.80 15.47 -0.59
N ARG A 301 9.78 16.40 -0.55
CA ARG A 301 9.70 17.66 0.22
C ARG A 301 9.35 17.37 1.68
N ASN A 302 8.37 18.07 2.23
CA ASN A 302 7.86 17.85 3.59
C ASN A 302 6.69 16.85 3.65
N GLY A 303 6.55 16.01 2.66
CA GLY A 303 5.48 15.03 2.52
C GLY A 303 5.93 13.74 1.85
N VAL A 304 5.00 13.07 1.25
CA VAL A 304 5.14 11.73 0.67
C VAL A 304 4.46 11.67 -0.69
N CYS A 305 5.06 10.94 -1.63
CA CYS A 305 4.41 10.58 -2.89
C CYS A 305 4.28 9.04 -2.99
N ALA A 306 3.30 8.60 -3.78
CA ALA A 306 3.01 7.19 -4.04
C ALA A 306 2.69 6.96 -5.51
N THR A 307 3.17 5.83 -6.07
CA THR A 307 2.67 5.32 -7.36
C THR A 307 1.43 4.48 -7.15
N LEU A 308 0.50 4.51 -8.11
CA LEU A 308 -0.62 3.59 -8.17
C LEU A 308 -0.61 2.82 -9.50
N PRO A 309 -0.04 1.61 -9.54
CA PRO A 309 -0.04 0.79 -10.76
C PRO A 309 -1.42 0.25 -11.11
N GLU A 310 -2.25 -0.06 -10.12
CA GLU A 310 -3.57 -0.67 -10.27
C GLU A 310 -4.63 0.03 -9.41
N GLY A 311 -5.88 -0.21 -9.76
CA GLY A 311 -7.04 0.33 -9.04
C GLY A 311 -7.69 1.52 -9.71
N PRO A 312 -8.63 2.18 -9.02
CA PRO A 312 -9.38 3.32 -9.57
C PRO A 312 -8.51 4.51 -10.01
N GLU A 313 -7.48 4.84 -9.25
CA GLU A 313 -6.54 5.93 -9.57
C GLU A 313 -5.22 5.42 -10.20
N ARG A 314 -5.29 4.31 -10.96
CA ARG A 314 -4.11 3.69 -11.59
C ARG A 314 -3.38 4.60 -12.57
N ASN A 315 -2.13 4.22 -12.89
CA ASN A 315 -1.25 4.94 -13.82
C ASN A 315 -1.02 6.39 -13.38
N SER A 316 -0.87 6.57 -12.07
CA SER A 316 -0.70 7.90 -11.47
C SER A 316 0.36 7.92 -10.38
N ILE A 317 0.81 9.13 -10.09
CA ILE A 317 1.58 9.48 -8.91
C ILE A 317 0.77 10.52 -8.15
N LEU A 318 0.53 10.25 -6.86
CA LEU A 318 -0.17 11.14 -5.96
C LEU A 318 0.76 11.52 -4.80
N CYS A 319 0.65 12.77 -4.33
CA CYS A 319 1.44 13.25 -3.20
C CYS A 319 0.56 13.83 -2.10
N ALA A 320 1.00 13.69 -0.85
CA ALA A 320 0.35 14.22 0.35
C ALA A 320 1.37 14.91 1.26
N LYS A 321 1.03 16.08 1.80
CA LYS A 321 1.86 16.75 2.82
C LYS A 321 1.73 16.08 4.19
N ASP A 322 0.53 15.60 4.50
CA ASP A 322 0.18 15.03 5.81
C ASP A 322 0.25 13.49 5.84
N GLY A 323 0.61 12.86 4.72
CA GLY A 323 0.62 11.40 4.61
C GLY A 323 -0.77 10.75 4.51
N ILE A 324 -1.83 11.55 4.37
CA ILE A 324 -3.23 11.08 4.39
C ILE A 324 -3.99 11.59 3.17
N ASN A 325 -3.89 12.87 2.88
CA ASN A 325 -4.67 13.54 1.82
C ASN A 325 -3.83 13.64 0.55
N PHE A 326 -3.90 12.58 -0.26
CA PHE A 326 -3.18 12.47 -1.52
C PHE A 326 -3.90 13.18 -2.67
N TYR A 327 -3.13 13.90 -3.48
CA TYR A 327 -3.59 14.57 -4.69
C TYR A 327 -2.73 14.15 -5.88
N PRO A 328 -3.31 13.94 -7.07
CA PRO A 328 -2.57 13.54 -8.24
C PRO A 328 -1.64 14.68 -8.70
N VAL A 329 -0.39 14.32 -8.98
CA VAL A 329 0.61 15.20 -9.61
C VAL A 329 1.01 14.69 -10.98
N ILE A 330 0.79 13.41 -11.25
CA ILE A 330 0.96 12.78 -12.57
C ILE A 330 -0.19 11.80 -12.79
N GLN A 331 -0.78 11.84 -13.98
CA GLN A 331 -1.79 10.89 -14.42
C GLN A 331 -1.49 10.43 -15.86
N GLY A 332 -1.89 9.20 -16.19
CA GLY A 332 -1.64 8.62 -17.50
C GLY A 332 -0.19 8.20 -17.74
N LEU A 333 0.58 7.95 -16.68
CA LEU A 333 1.95 7.46 -16.73
C LEU A 333 2.00 5.97 -16.37
N THR A 334 2.65 5.17 -17.21
CA THR A 334 2.95 3.77 -16.84
C THR A 334 4.00 3.76 -15.74
N VAL A 335 3.61 3.32 -14.55
CA VAL A 335 4.49 3.23 -13.40
C VAL A 335 4.98 1.79 -13.18
N PRO A 336 6.16 1.59 -12.57
CA PRO A 336 6.64 0.26 -12.21
C PRO A 336 5.64 -0.45 -11.29
N LYS A 337 5.50 -1.76 -11.49
CA LYS A 337 4.68 -2.61 -10.64
C LYS A 337 5.55 -3.42 -9.70
N GLY A 338 5.19 -3.48 -8.42
CA GLY A 338 5.94 -4.22 -7.41
C GLY A 338 7.37 -3.72 -7.31
N GLY A 339 7.56 -2.41 -7.28
CA GLY A 339 8.87 -1.78 -7.27
C GLY A 339 9.31 -1.30 -5.89
N GLY A 340 10.62 -1.36 -5.64
CA GLY A 340 11.32 -0.73 -4.54
C GLY A 340 12.15 0.45 -5.03
N ALA A 341 11.77 1.66 -4.63
CA ALA A 341 12.52 2.85 -4.99
C ALA A 341 13.82 2.96 -4.17
N PHE A 342 14.90 3.44 -4.79
CA PHE A 342 16.03 3.90 -4.03
C PHE A 342 15.65 5.16 -3.26
N ARG A 343 15.89 5.15 -1.95
CA ARG A 343 15.56 6.25 -1.04
C ARG A 343 16.83 6.98 -0.59
N PRO A 344 17.20 8.08 -1.25
CA PRO A 344 18.34 8.88 -0.83
C PRO A 344 18.14 9.42 0.60
N GLY A 345 19.13 9.20 1.47
CA GLY A 345 19.03 9.55 2.90
C GLY A 345 18.18 8.58 3.71
N ASN A 346 17.80 7.46 3.11
CA ASN A 346 17.04 6.37 3.74
C ASN A 346 15.69 6.86 4.32
N PHE A 347 15.44 6.66 5.62
CA PHE A 347 14.17 6.99 6.27
C PHE A 347 14.29 8.22 7.18
N VAL A 348 15.03 9.23 6.75
CA VAL A 348 15.08 10.50 7.51
C VAL A 348 13.68 11.12 7.56
N ASP A 349 13.29 11.58 8.73
CA ASP A 349 12.04 12.31 8.95
C ASP A 349 12.00 13.57 8.06
N VAL A 350 10.97 13.70 7.24
CA VAL A 350 10.84 14.81 6.29
C VAL A 350 10.64 16.19 6.96
N ASP A 351 10.26 16.21 8.24
CA ASP A 351 10.19 17.45 9.03
C ASP A 351 11.58 17.88 9.53
N VAL A 352 12.56 16.97 9.53
CA VAL A 352 13.97 17.26 9.87
C VAL A 352 14.78 17.55 8.60
N THR A 353 14.62 16.71 7.58
CA THR A 353 15.30 16.87 6.28
C THR A 353 14.32 16.57 5.17
N GLN A 354 14.13 17.53 4.26
CA GLN A 354 13.21 17.36 3.14
C GLN A 354 13.51 16.08 2.32
N GLY A 355 12.44 15.39 1.94
CA GLY A 355 12.52 14.27 1.04
C GLY A 355 13.00 14.68 -0.34
N LYS A 356 13.98 13.95 -0.88
CA LYS A 356 14.67 14.29 -2.14
C LYS A 356 13.97 13.74 -3.38
N GLY A 357 12.88 12.99 -3.22
CA GLY A 357 12.25 12.27 -4.33
C GLY A 357 13.05 11.02 -4.72
N ILE A 358 12.78 10.51 -5.92
CA ILE A 358 13.45 9.31 -6.43
C ILE A 358 13.99 9.51 -7.84
N THR A 359 15.09 8.81 -8.15
CA THR A 359 15.71 8.80 -9.47
C THR A 359 15.80 7.42 -10.08
N TRP A 360 15.74 6.37 -9.27
CA TRP A 360 15.78 4.98 -9.72
C TRP A 360 15.23 4.02 -8.67
N GLY A 361 15.10 2.79 -9.05
CA GLY A 361 14.75 1.67 -8.18
C GLY A 361 14.75 0.35 -8.93
N VAL A 362 14.24 -0.68 -8.28
CA VAL A 362 14.12 -2.02 -8.84
C VAL A 362 12.64 -2.39 -8.87
N GLY A 363 12.18 -2.88 -10.00
CA GLY A 363 10.84 -3.42 -10.17
C GLY A 363 10.90 -4.88 -10.61
N HIS A 364 9.78 -5.58 -10.56
CA HIS A 364 9.72 -6.91 -11.12
C HIS A 364 9.10 -6.92 -12.53
N ALA A 365 9.65 -7.77 -13.40
CA ALA A 365 9.07 -8.10 -14.69
C ALA A 365 8.42 -9.48 -14.63
N LEU A 366 7.29 -9.62 -15.32
CA LEU A 366 6.50 -10.83 -15.44
C LEU A 366 6.82 -11.54 -16.74
N SER A 367 7.12 -12.80 -16.73
CA SER A 367 7.01 -13.73 -17.84
C SER A 367 8.30 -14.47 -18.19
N PRO A 368 8.24 -15.78 -18.24
CA PRO A 368 7.28 -16.65 -17.57
C PRO A 368 7.55 -16.82 -16.09
N TYR A 369 8.70 -16.34 -15.58
CA TYR A 369 9.09 -16.30 -14.18
C TYR A 369 9.42 -14.88 -13.78
N TYR A 370 9.03 -14.49 -12.56
CA TYR A 370 9.32 -13.17 -12.03
C TYR A 370 10.83 -12.97 -11.86
N HIS A 371 11.33 -11.88 -12.42
CA HIS A 371 12.73 -11.44 -12.30
C HIS A 371 12.78 -9.93 -12.13
N PHE A 372 13.94 -9.36 -11.85
CA PHE A 372 14.07 -7.94 -11.60
C PHE A 372 14.58 -7.16 -12.80
N VAL A 373 14.11 -5.93 -12.86
CA VAL A 373 14.58 -4.89 -13.78
C VAL A 373 14.83 -3.61 -13.00
N ARG A 374 15.81 -2.85 -13.41
CA ARG A 374 16.00 -1.48 -12.91
C ARG A 374 15.02 -0.57 -13.64
N PHE A 375 14.42 0.35 -12.92
CA PHE A 375 13.80 1.51 -13.50
C PHE A 375 14.58 2.78 -13.16
N ASP A 376 14.63 3.71 -14.09
CA ASP A 376 15.17 5.04 -13.91
C ASP A 376 14.06 6.05 -14.22
N THR A 377 14.06 7.18 -13.50
CA THR A 377 13.08 8.24 -13.61
C THR A 377 13.69 9.55 -13.12
N ASP A 378 13.02 10.67 -13.32
CA ASP A 378 13.44 11.94 -12.73
C ASP A 378 12.28 12.57 -11.95
N LEU A 379 12.01 11.99 -10.78
CA LEU A 379 11.06 12.47 -9.78
C LEU A 379 11.80 13.09 -8.59
N SER A 380 12.99 13.65 -8.84
CA SER A 380 13.81 14.30 -7.84
C SER A 380 13.23 15.65 -7.41
N LEU A 381 13.59 16.09 -6.21
CA LEU A 381 13.24 17.41 -5.71
C LEU A 381 13.75 18.52 -6.65
N GLU A 382 14.99 18.35 -7.14
CA GLU A 382 15.61 19.32 -8.07
C GLU A 382 14.83 19.45 -9.39
N LYS A 383 14.34 18.32 -9.92
CA LYS A 383 13.52 18.32 -11.13
C LYS A 383 12.20 19.06 -10.91
N GLY A 384 11.50 18.74 -9.84
CA GLY A 384 10.24 19.39 -9.50
C GLY A 384 10.40 20.89 -9.31
N ASP A 385 11.50 21.34 -8.73
CA ASP A 385 11.80 22.78 -8.57
C ASP A 385 12.09 23.44 -9.92
N ARG A 386 12.83 22.81 -10.82
CA ARG A 386 13.07 23.33 -12.18
C ARG A 386 11.79 23.51 -12.96
N VAL A 387 10.93 22.49 -12.98
CA VAL A 387 9.65 22.55 -13.71
C VAL A 387 8.77 23.67 -13.19
N ARG A 388 8.70 23.89 -11.89
CA ARG A 388 7.93 24.99 -11.30
C ARG A 388 8.49 26.35 -11.66
N ASN A 389 9.80 26.50 -11.58
CA ASN A 389 10.45 27.75 -11.94
C ASN A 389 10.20 28.10 -13.41
N GLU A 390 10.26 27.13 -14.31
CA GLU A 390 9.92 27.32 -15.72
C GLU A 390 8.46 27.75 -15.90
N TYR A 391 7.54 27.09 -15.19
CA TYR A 391 6.12 27.45 -15.24
C TYR A 391 5.87 28.87 -14.69
N GLU A 392 6.48 29.24 -13.58
CA GLU A 392 6.39 30.57 -13.01
C GLU A 392 6.95 31.63 -13.96
N LEU A 393 8.06 31.36 -14.64
CA LEU A 393 8.63 32.23 -15.65
C LEU A 393 7.68 32.46 -16.83
N ILE A 394 7.03 31.40 -17.32
CA ILE A 394 6.02 31.49 -18.37
C ILE A 394 4.82 32.30 -17.90
N GLN A 395 4.32 32.05 -16.68
CA GLN A 395 3.21 32.82 -16.12
C GLN A 395 3.56 34.31 -15.92
N ASN A 396 4.77 34.60 -15.47
CA ASN A 396 5.25 35.97 -15.33
C ASN A 396 5.34 36.68 -16.67
N TYR A 397 5.82 35.97 -17.71
CA TYR A 397 5.84 36.49 -19.09
C TYR A 397 4.42 36.78 -19.60
N MET A 398 3.48 35.87 -19.42
CA MET A 398 2.08 36.06 -19.81
C MET A 398 1.40 37.20 -19.05
N ASN A 399 1.78 37.43 -17.81
CA ASN A 399 1.24 38.50 -16.95
C ASN A 399 1.93 39.87 -17.18
N SER A 400 3.07 39.90 -17.87
CA SER A 400 3.81 41.14 -18.16
C SER A 400 3.11 42.08 -19.15
N GLY A 401 2.11 41.57 -19.86
CA GLY A 401 1.42 42.32 -20.91
C GLY A 401 2.16 42.33 -22.25
N ASP A 402 3.32 41.68 -22.33
CA ASP A 402 4.10 41.50 -23.57
C ASP A 402 3.52 40.44 -24.50
N TYR A 403 2.46 39.78 -24.06
CA TYR A 403 1.75 38.72 -24.80
C TYR A 403 0.28 39.11 -24.98
N GLU A 404 -0.14 39.31 -26.23
CA GLU A 404 -1.55 39.45 -26.59
C GLU A 404 -2.23 38.04 -26.56
N TYR A 405 -3.05 37.84 -25.54
CA TYR A 405 -3.82 36.60 -25.41
C TYR A 405 -5.05 36.63 -26.33
N ASP A 406 -5.06 35.82 -27.34
CA ASP A 406 -6.24 35.63 -28.19
C ASP A 406 -7.21 34.62 -27.55
N ALA A 407 -8.23 35.14 -26.86
CA ALA A 407 -9.28 34.36 -26.23
C ALA A 407 -10.08 33.48 -27.21
N SER A 408 -10.01 33.72 -28.51
CA SER A 408 -10.70 32.94 -29.52
C SER A 408 -10.12 31.54 -29.75
N LEU A 409 -8.89 31.27 -29.28
CA LEU A 409 -8.21 29.98 -29.40
C LEU A 409 -8.61 28.94 -28.36
N GLN A 410 -9.38 29.33 -27.33
CA GLN A 410 -9.84 28.41 -26.29
C GLN A 410 -11.15 27.64 -26.62
N LEU A 411 -11.77 27.88 -27.76
CA LEU A 411 -13.08 27.32 -28.10
C LEU A 411 -13.05 26.42 -29.35
N LYS A 412 -12.01 25.63 -29.54
CA LYS A 412 -12.02 24.59 -30.58
C LYS A 412 -11.67 23.22 -30.02
#